data_a3243b947d910fb8d427206c04b39c9c
#
_entry.id   a3243b947d910fb8d427206c04b39c9c
#
_cell.length_a   1.000
_cell.length_b   1.000
_cell.length_c   1.000
_cell.angle_alpha   90.00
_cell.angle_beta   90.00
_cell.angle_gamma   90.00
#
_symmetry.space_group_name_H-M   'P 1'
#
loop_
_entity.id
_entity.type
_entity.pdbx_description
1 polymer ?
#
loop_
_entity_poly.entity_id
_entity_poly.type
_entity_poly.pdbx_seq_one_letter_code
_entity_poly.pdbx_strand_id
1 'polypeptide(L)'
;MQKGISSMIFETHAHYDDKKFDQDREELLSSMKEHGIGTIVNVGSDMETSRWTVEAVKRYPMMYGAVGVHPSETENMKPEDIELLKEYSQEEKIVAIGEIGLDYYWNEPERGIQKKWFEAQMELAKEVNLPIIIHSREAAKDTYDMMKAADAEEIGGVVHCYSYSKEMSRNFMDLGFYIGIGGVVTFKNARALKETAAYAPLERIVLETDCPYLAP
;
A
#
# COMPACT_ATOMS: atom_id res chain seq x y z
N MET A 1 -12.14 -35.04 -16.05
CA MET A 1 -12.56 -33.66 -15.76
C MET A 1 -11.48 -33.04 -14.89
N GLN A 2 -10.62 -32.21 -15.46
CA GLN A 2 -9.71 -31.38 -14.66
C GLN A 2 -10.61 -30.37 -13.90
N LYS A 3 -10.63 -30.47 -12.55
CA LYS A 3 -11.14 -29.39 -11.73
C LYS A 3 -10.22 -28.20 -12.01
N GLY A 4 -10.75 -27.19 -12.72
CA GLY A 4 -10.04 -25.96 -12.93
C GLY A 4 -9.62 -25.41 -11.56
N ILE A 5 -8.35 -25.09 -11.41
CA ILE A 5 -7.86 -24.30 -10.29
C ILE A 5 -8.58 -22.96 -10.48
N SER A 6 -9.57 -22.69 -9.64
CA SER A 6 -10.16 -21.34 -9.56
C SER A 6 -9.04 -20.44 -9.09
N SER A 7 -8.49 -19.63 -10.00
CA SER A 7 -7.52 -18.59 -9.62
C SER A 7 -8.24 -17.61 -8.71
N MET A 8 -7.81 -17.53 -7.46
CA MET A 8 -8.34 -16.55 -6.51
C MET A 8 -7.61 -15.24 -6.68
N ILE A 9 -8.32 -14.15 -6.51
CA ILE A 9 -7.75 -12.79 -6.53
C ILE A 9 -6.96 -12.57 -5.24
N PHE A 10 -5.79 -11.97 -5.37
CA PHE A 10 -5.03 -11.39 -4.29
C PHE A 10 -5.25 -9.87 -4.32
N GLU A 11 -5.97 -9.35 -3.33
CA GLU A 11 -6.18 -7.92 -3.10
C GLU A 11 -4.98 -7.37 -2.34
N THR A 12 -4.17 -6.56 -2.99
CA THR A 12 -2.90 -6.12 -2.42
C THR A 12 -2.96 -4.83 -1.64
N HIS A 13 -4.09 -4.10 -1.70
CA HIS A 13 -4.26 -2.84 -0.97
C HIS A 13 -5.73 -2.50 -0.73
N ALA A 14 -6.14 -2.53 0.51
CA ALA A 14 -7.50 -2.21 0.95
C ALA A 14 -7.51 -1.66 2.38
N HIS A 15 -8.54 -0.88 2.73
CA HIS A 15 -8.76 -0.27 4.04
C HIS A 15 -10.09 -0.75 4.65
N TYR A 16 -10.16 -2.03 5.03
CA TYR A 16 -11.36 -2.59 5.66
C TYR A 16 -11.58 -2.09 7.10
N ASP A 17 -10.63 -1.36 7.67
CA ASP A 17 -10.75 -0.59 8.92
C ASP A 17 -11.66 0.64 8.77
N ASP A 18 -11.86 1.18 7.55
CA ASP A 18 -12.64 2.39 7.30
C ASP A 18 -14.07 2.26 7.83
N LYS A 19 -14.57 3.35 8.43
CA LYS A 19 -15.92 3.45 9.02
C LYS A 19 -17.06 3.20 8.01
N LYS A 20 -16.80 3.34 6.71
CA LYS A 20 -17.77 3.00 5.67
C LYS A 20 -18.17 1.52 5.70
N PHE A 21 -17.31 0.66 6.24
CA PHE A 21 -17.58 -0.76 6.41
C PHE A 21 -18.20 -1.15 7.76
N ASP A 22 -18.40 -0.22 8.69
CA ASP A 22 -18.85 -0.54 10.05
C ASP A 22 -20.15 -1.37 10.10
N GLN A 23 -21.04 -1.18 9.12
CA GLN A 23 -22.36 -1.85 9.10
C GLN A 23 -22.31 -3.27 8.54
N ASP A 24 -21.36 -3.58 7.65
CA ASP A 24 -21.35 -4.82 6.87
C ASP A 24 -19.96 -5.51 6.81
N ARG A 25 -18.96 -4.97 7.46
CA ARG A 25 -17.57 -5.49 7.44
C ARG A 25 -17.47 -6.98 7.67
N GLU A 26 -18.18 -7.51 8.67
CA GLU A 26 -18.14 -8.93 9.02
C GLU A 26 -18.74 -9.80 7.92
N GLU A 27 -19.89 -9.39 7.38
CA GLU A 27 -20.57 -10.08 6.29
C GLU A 27 -19.72 -10.04 5.02
N LEU A 28 -19.20 -8.85 4.69
CA LEU A 28 -18.35 -8.63 3.54
C LEU A 28 -17.08 -9.51 3.61
N LEU A 29 -16.31 -9.44 4.69
CA LEU A 29 -15.06 -10.21 4.83
C LEU A 29 -15.32 -11.72 4.85
N SER A 30 -16.40 -12.20 5.47
CA SER A 30 -16.74 -13.63 5.45
C SER A 30 -17.15 -14.13 4.08
N SER A 31 -17.67 -13.28 3.20
CA SER A 31 -18.10 -13.63 1.84
C SER A 31 -16.99 -13.59 0.78
N MET A 32 -15.83 -13.04 1.08
CA MET A 32 -14.75 -12.78 0.12
C MET A 32 -14.35 -14.01 -0.71
N LYS A 33 -14.24 -15.16 -0.06
CA LYS A 33 -13.90 -16.42 -0.74
C LYS A 33 -14.94 -16.84 -1.77
N GLU A 34 -16.21 -16.60 -1.51
CA GLU A 34 -17.31 -16.90 -2.43
C GLU A 34 -17.27 -15.99 -3.67
N HIS A 35 -16.72 -14.79 -3.51
CA HIS A 35 -16.50 -13.82 -4.58
C HIS A 35 -15.12 -13.98 -5.27
N GLY A 36 -14.38 -15.05 -4.95
CA GLY A 36 -13.11 -15.37 -5.60
C GLY A 36 -11.91 -14.59 -5.06
N ILE A 37 -12.04 -13.91 -3.91
CA ILE A 37 -10.93 -13.21 -3.25
C ILE A 37 -10.35 -14.16 -2.18
N GLY A 38 -9.07 -14.52 -2.33
CA GLY A 38 -8.42 -15.51 -1.48
C GLY A 38 -7.49 -14.93 -0.43
N THR A 39 -6.94 -13.76 -0.71
CA THR A 39 -5.96 -13.09 0.15
C THR A 39 -6.18 -11.58 0.05
N ILE A 40 -6.05 -10.91 1.18
CA ILE A 40 -6.21 -9.46 1.31
C ILE A 40 -5.03 -8.93 2.10
N VAL A 41 -4.48 -7.79 1.68
CA VAL A 41 -3.61 -6.96 2.52
C VAL A 41 -4.42 -5.74 2.97
N ASN A 42 -4.75 -5.68 4.27
CA ASN A 42 -5.30 -4.45 4.87
C ASN A 42 -4.15 -3.52 5.23
N VAL A 43 -4.27 -2.26 4.85
CA VAL A 43 -3.16 -1.30 4.97
C VAL A 43 -3.54 -0.21 5.97
N GLY A 44 -2.79 -0.09 7.05
CA GLY A 44 -2.94 1.01 8.00
C GLY A 44 -2.48 2.34 7.41
N SER A 45 -3.18 3.41 7.70
CA SER A 45 -2.87 4.77 7.25
C SER A 45 -2.49 5.73 8.39
N ASP A 46 -2.73 5.32 9.63
CA ASP A 46 -2.36 6.00 10.86
C ASP A 46 -2.11 4.99 12.01
N MET A 47 -1.83 5.47 13.20
CA MET A 47 -1.55 4.59 14.35
C MET A 47 -2.78 3.81 14.83
N GLU A 48 -3.99 4.35 14.66
CA GLU A 48 -5.24 3.69 15.05
C GLU A 48 -5.56 2.56 14.07
N THR A 49 -5.52 2.83 12.78
CA THR A 49 -5.77 1.87 11.70
C THR A 49 -4.68 0.80 11.61
N SER A 50 -3.41 1.16 11.87
CA SER A 50 -2.31 0.19 12.01
C SER A 50 -2.55 -0.77 13.17
N ARG A 51 -2.98 -0.29 14.33
CA ARG A 51 -3.37 -1.15 15.47
C ARG A 51 -4.55 -2.04 15.11
N TRP A 52 -5.58 -1.48 14.47
CA TRP A 52 -6.74 -2.26 14.01
C TRP A 52 -6.30 -3.38 13.07
N THR A 53 -5.40 -3.10 12.14
CA THR A 53 -4.84 -4.07 11.19
C THR A 53 -4.17 -5.24 11.91
N VAL A 54 -3.35 -4.98 12.94
CA VAL A 54 -2.72 -6.02 13.77
C VAL A 54 -3.75 -6.94 14.44
N GLU A 55 -4.87 -6.41 14.91
CA GLU A 55 -5.94 -7.23 15.50
C GLU A 55 -6.74 -7.98 14.42
N ALA A 56 -6.97 -7.35 13.28
CA ALA A 56 -7.75 -7.93 12.19
C ALA A 56 -7.04 -9.15 11.55
N VAL A 57 -5.72 -9.10 11.36
CA VAL A 57 -4.98 -10.23 10.79
C VAL A 57 -5.01 -11.49 11.66
N LYS A 58 -5.19 -11.33 12.98
CA LYS A 58 -5.39 -12.45 13.91
C LYS A 58 -6.78 -13.06 13.77
N ARG A 59 -7.78 -12.22 13.46
CA ARG A 59 -9.19 -12.60 13.38
C ARG A 59 -9.56 -13.21 12.03
N TYR A 60 -9.04 -12.67 10.92
CA TYR A 60 -9.40 -13.07 9.56
C TYR A 60 -8.28 -13.88 8.91
N PRO A 61 -8.48 -15.21 8.69
CA PRO A 61 -7.41 -16.09 8.17
C PRO A 61 -6.84 -15.67 6.82
N MET A 62 -7.65 -15.07 5.92
CA MET A 62 -7.23 -14.63 4.59
C MET A 62 -6.57 -13.25 4.60
N MET A 63 -6.58 -12.54 5.75
CA MET A 63 -6.06 -11.17 5.84
C MET A 63 -4.60 -11.18 6.30
N TYR A 64 -3.79 -10.46 5.59
CA TYR A 64 -2.46 -9.97 5.96
C TYR A 64 -2.55 -8.46 6.17
N GLY A 65 -1.50 -7.85 6.72
CA GLY A 65 -1.52 -6.43 7.02
C GLY A 65 -0.23 -5.70 6.67
N ALA A 66 -0.36 -4.40 6.49
CA ALA A 66 0.74 -3.47 6.52
C ALA A 66 0.47 -2.41 7.59
N VAL A 67 1.52 -1.96 8.26
CA VAL A 67 1.44 -0.94 9.31
C VAL A 67 2.33 0.24 8.98
N GLY A 68 1.80 1.44 9.13
CA GLY A 68 2.48 2.67 8.77
C GLY A 68 1.62 3.89 9.00
N VAL A 69 2.16 5.05 8.62
CA VAL A 69 1.46 6.33 8.70
C VAL A 69 1.54 7.03 7.35
N HIS A 70 0.38 7.21 6.75
CA HIS A 70 0.20 7.91 5.48
C HIS A 70 0.71 9.36 5.58
N PRO A 71 1.27 9.94 4.51
CA PRO A 71 1.81 11.30 4.54
C PRO A 71 0.85 12.35 5.09
N SER A 72 -0.46 12.25 4.87
CA SER A 72 -1.44 13.21 5.42
C SER A 72 -1.61 13.15 6.94
N GLU A 73 -1.23 12.03 7.57
CA GLU A 73 -1.42 11.78 9.00
C GLU A 73 -0.12 12.01 9.82
N THR A 74 0.95 12.45 9.16
CA THR A 74 2.28 12.55 9.79
C THR A 74 2.49 13.79 10.67
N GLU A 75 1.58 14.76 10.68
CA GLU A 75 1.79 16.04 11.40
C GLU A 75 2.08 15.85 12.90
N ASN A 76 1.38 14.93 13.52
CA ASN A 76 1.47 14.67 14.96
C ASN A 76 2.33 13.45 15.32
N MET A 77 2.99 12.83 14.34
CA MET A 77 3.88 11.69 14.59
C MET A 77 5.03 12.05 15.53
N LYS A 78 5.38 11.07 16.35
CA LYS A 78 6.47 11.15 17.33
C LYS A 78 7.43 9.98 17.14
N PRO A 79 8.67 10.07 17.66
CA PRO A 79 9.60 8.94 17.61
C PRO A 79 9.05 7.65 18.24
N GLU A 80 8.22 7.77 19.28
CA GLU A 80 7.58 6.64 19.95
C GLU A 80 6.62 5.87 19.03
N ASP A 81 6.04 6.52 18.03
CA ASP A 81 5.17 5.87 17.05
C ASP A 81 5.97 4.94 16.13
N ILE A 82 7.23 5.27 15.81
CA ILE A 82 8.13 4.38 15.06
C ILE A 82 8.42 3.10 15.87
N GLU A 83 8.69 3.24 17.18
CA GLU A 83 8.90 2.08 18.04
C GLU A 83 7.65 1.20 18.14
N LEU A 84 6.46 1.83 18.17
CA LEU A 84 5.20 1.09 18.19
C LEU A 84 4.90 0.41 16.85
N LEU A 85 5.19 1.05 15.71
CA LEU A 85 5.12 0.40 14.40
C LEU A 85 6.08 -0.79 14.30
N LYS A 86 7.28 -0.67 14.88
CA LYS A 86 8.22 -1.77 14.99
C LYS A 86 7.67 -2.94 15.81
N GLU A 87 6.99 -2.66 16.93
CA GLU A 87 6.30 -3.68 17.72
C GLU A 87 5.20 -4.35 16.89
N TYR A 88 4.37 -3.58 16.20
CA TYR A 88 3.30 -4.08 15.33
C TYR A 88 3.82 -4.97 14.19
N SER A 89 4.97 -4.65 13.63
CA SER A 89 5.60 -5.42 12.55
C SER A 89 6.08 -6.83 12.97
N GLN A 90 6.12 -7.12 14.28
CA GLN A 90 6.48 -8.45 14.77
C GLN A 90 5.34 -9.47 14.67
N GLU A 91 4.12 -9.04 14.38
CA GLU A 91 3.01 -9.96 14.13
C GLU A 91 3.25 -10.70 12.81
N GLU A 92 3.16 -12.04 12.83
CA GLU A 92 3.54 -12.92 11.69
C GLU A 92 2.85 -12.54 10.37
N LYS A 93 1.63 -12.02 10.44
CA LYS A 93 0.84 -11.65 9.26
C LYS A 93 0.97 -10.17 8.87
N ILE A 94 1.79 -9.41 9.55
CA ILE A 94 2.20 -8.08 9.09
C ILE A 94 3.36 -8.28 8.11
N VAL A 95 3.13 -7.94 6.86
CA VAL A 95 3.99 -8.31 5.73
C VAL A 95 4.64 -7.11 5.04
N ALA A 96 4.33 -5.88 5.47
CA ALA A 96 4.94 -4.66 4.93
C ALA A 96 4.87 -3.50 5.95
N ILE A 97 5.76 -2.53 5.77
CA ILE A 97 5.61 -1.19 6.34
C ILE A 97 4.90 -0.32 5.29
N GLY A 98 3.75 0.20 5.66
CA GLY A 98 2.89 0.97 4.77
C GLY A 98 1.50 1.22 5.40
N GLU A 99 0.84 2.21 4.90
CA GLU A 99 1.10 3.07 3.75
C GLU A 99 2.01 4.24 4.14
N ILE A 100 3.10 4.44 3.41
CA ILE A 100 4.08 5.50 3.67
C ILE A 100 4.40 6.26 2.38
N GLY A 101 4.90 7.48 2.46
CA GLY A 101 5.29 8.19 1.24
C GLY A 101 5.07 9.69 1.28
N LEU A 102 4.64 10.25 0.12
CA LEU A 102 4.46 11.69 -0.06
C LEU A 102 3.14 12.01 -0.78
N ASP A 103 2.39 12.98 -0.26
CA ASP A 103 1.20 13.56 -0.90
C ASP A 103 1.34 15.08 -1.01
N TYR A 104 1.57 15.57 -2.22
CA TYR A 104 1.68 17.01 -2.48
C TYR A 104 0.39 17.62 -3.04
N TYR A 105 -0.61 16.81 -3.29
CA TYR A 105 -1.91 17.28 -3.76
C TYR A 105 -2.63 18.10 -2.68
N TRP A 106 -2.70 17.56 -1.47
CA TRP A 106 -3.28 18.27 -0.31
C TRP A 106 -2.28 19.24 0.30
N ASN A 107 -0.96 18.94 0.21
CA ASN A 107 0.15 19.71 0.75
C ASN A 107 0.03 19.98 2.28
N GLU A 108 -0.60 19.07 2.97
CA GLU A 108 -0.79 19.02 4.43
C GLU A 108 -0.51 17.61 4.94
N PRO A 109 0.33 17.49 5.96
CA PRO A 109 1.22 18.50 6.54
C PRO A 109 2.31 18.99 5.57
N GLU A 110 3.12 19.98 5.99
CA GLU A 110 4.23 20.49 5.18
C GLU A 110 5.13 19.37 4.64
N ARG A 111 5.62 19.54 3.42
CA ARG A 111 6.47 18.56 2.73
C ARG A 111 7.69 18.10 3.55
N GLY A 112 8.27 19.02 4.35
CA GLY A 112 9.39 18.70 5.25
C GLY A 112 9.01 17.67 6.32
N ILE A 113 7.80 17.76 6.86
CA ILE A 113 7.25 16.82 7.84
C ILE A 113 7.00 15.46 7.18
N GLN A 114 6.34 15.44 6.02
CA GLN A 114 6.10 14.23 5.25
C GLN A 114 7.41 13.50 4.92
N LYS A 115 8.43 14.23 4.40
CA LYS A 115 9.75 13.67 4.06
C LYS A 115 10.46 13.07 5.26
N LYS A 116 10.46 13.77 6.40
CA LYS A 116 11.05 13.28 7.64
C LYS A 116 10.48 11.93 8.04
N TRP A 117 9.16 11.80 8.02
CA TRP A 117 8.51 10.58 8.48
C TRP A 117 8.50 9.48 7.42
N PHE A 118 8.55 9.84 6.14
CA PHE A 118 8.78 8.88 5.06
C PHE A 118 10.16 8.22 5.20
N GLU A 119 11.21 9.01 5.42
CA GLU A 119 12.58 8.52 5.67
C GLU A 119 12.62 7.61 6.91
N ALA A 120 12.06 8.05 8.04
CA ALA A 120 12.06 7.27 9.28
C ALA A 120 11.33 5.92 9.11
N GLN A 121 10.24 5.86 8.35
CA GLN A 121 9.50 4.62 8.11
C GLN A 121 10.22 3.71 7.09
N MET A 122 10.96 4.25 6.12
CA MET A 122 11.83 3.44 5.26
C MET A 122 13.00 2.82 6.06
N GLU A 123 13.60 3.57 6.97
CA GLU A 123 14.63 3.02 7.87
C GLU A 123 14.07 1.93 8.79
N LEU A 124 12.85 2.12 9.32
CA LEU A 124 12.15 1.07 10.07
C LEU A 124 11.97 -0.19 9.21
N ALA A 125 11.51 -0.04 7.96
CA ALA A 125 11.30 -1.17 7.06
C ALA A 125 12.57 -1.98 6.82
N LYS A 126 13.72 -1.31 6.67
CA LYS A 126 15.04 -1.97 6.60
C LYS A 126 15.38 -2.70 7.89
N GLU A 127 15.20 -2.05 9.03
CA GLU A 127 15.51 -2.65 10.33
C GLU A 127 14.71 -3.95 10.58
N VAL A 128 13.43 -3.96 10.22
CA VAL A 128 12.55 -5.12 10.40
C VAL A 128 12.56 -6.08 9.20
N ASN A 129 13.29 -5.73 8.13
CA ASN A 129 13.41 -6.50 6.88
C ASN A 129 12.04 -6.82 6.25
N LEU A 130 11.17 -5.81 6.14
CA LEU A 130 9.88 -5.89 5.48
C LEU A 130 9.84 -4.96 4.26
N PRO A 131 9.16 -5.36 3.17
CA PRO A 131 8.92 -4.49 2.02
C PRO A 131 8.06 -3.29 2.39
N ILE A 132 8.00 -2.30 1.51
CA ILE A 132 7.24 -1.06 1.74
C ILE A 132 6.07 -0.91 0.75
N ILE A 133 4.96 -0.34 1.22
CA ILE A 133 3.84 0.09 0.38
C ILE A 133 3.88 1.62 0.30
N ILE A 134 4.12 2.12 -0.91
CA ILE A 134 4.39 3.53 -1.18
C ILE A 134 3.16 4.24 -1.70
N HIS A 135 2.71 5.26 -0.98
CA HIS A 135 1.85 6.31 -1.48
C HIS A 135 2.66 7.40 -2.18
N SER A 136 2.25 7.79 -3.36
CA SER A 136 2.87 8.93 -4.04
C SER A 136 1.82 9.68 -4.86
N ARG A 137 1.55 10.93 -4.51
CA ARG A 137 0.60 11.78 -5.22
C ARG A 137 1.18 13.17 -5.47
N GLU A 138 1.32 13.54 -6.75
CA GLU A 138 1.99 14.76 -7.22
C GLU A 138 3.43 14.93 -6.68
N ALA A 139 4.07 13.83 -6.28
CA ALA A 139 5.37 13.78 -5.60
C ALA A 139 6.38 12.82 -6.26
N ALA A 140 6.11 12.34 -7.49
CA ALA A 140 6.86 11.25 -8.11
C ALA A 140 8.39 11.38 -8.05
N LYS A 141 8.90 12.59 -8.34
CA LYS A 141 10.35 12.82 -8.34
C LYS A 141 10.94 12.73 -6.94
N ASP A 142 10.34 13.41 -5.97
CA ASP A 142 10.82 13.42 -4.60
C ASP A 142 10.71 12.02 -3.98
N THR A 143 9.61 11.32 -4.23
CA THR A 143 9.43 9.92 -3.80
C THR A 143 10.55 9.04 -4.34
N TYR A 144 10.80 9.07 -5.64
CA TYR A 144 11.85 8.29 -6.28
C TYR A 144 13.24 8.64 -5.74
N ASP A 145 13.55 9.94 -5.64
CA ASP A 145 14.86 10.40 -5.17
C ASP A 145 15.12 9.97 -3.71
N MET A 146 14.10 10.04 -2.85
CA MET A 146 14.21 9.59 -1.45
C MET A 146 14.36 8.08 -1.35
N MET A 147 13.56 7.31 -2.09
CA MET A 147 13.68 5.86 -2.14
C MET A 147 15.07 5.42 -2.60
N LYS A 148 15.62 6.09 -3.61
CA LYS A 148 16.97 5.82 -4.10
C LYS A 148 18.03 6.20 -3.08
N ALA A 149 17.89 7.34 -2.42
CA ALA A 149 18.84 7.79 -1.38
C ALA A 149 18.81 6.88 -0.13
N ALA A 150 17.68 6.24 0.11
CA ALA A 150 17.49 5.28 1.18
C ALA A 150 17.82 3.83 0.77
N ASP A 151 18.39 3.56 -0.41
CA ASP A 151 18.68 2.21 -0.93
C ASP A 151 17.45 1.27 -0.82
N ALA A 152 16.28 1.78 -1.16
CA ALA A 152 15.01 1.05 -0.99
C ALA A 152 14.92 -0.22 -1.86
N GLU A 153 15.77 -0.37 -2.87
CA GLU A 153 15.93 -1.61 -3.64
C GLU A 153 16.32 -2.82 -2.78
N GLU A 154 16.93 -2.61 -1.62
CA GLU A 154 17.30 -3.70 -0.71
C GLU A 154 16.09 -4.36 -0.04
N ILE A 155 14.99 -3.62 0.11
CA ILE A 155 13.76 -4.11 0.75
C ILE A 155 12.62 -4.34 -0.25
N GLY A 156 12.60 -3.58 -1.35
CA GLY A 156 11.55 -3.67 -2.36
C GLY A 156 10.16 -3.25 -1.86
N GLY A 157 9.13 -3.53 -2.67
CA GLY A 157 7.75 -3.20 -2.30
C GLY A 157 6.86 -2.88 -3.47
N VAL A 158 5.82 -2.09 -3.21
CA VAL A 158 4.80 -1.70 -4.18
C VAL A 158 4.65 -0.18 -4.18
N VAL A 159 4.65 0.44 -5.36
CA VAL A 159 4.11 1.79 -5.53
C VAL A 159 2.62 1.62 -5.81
N HIS A 160 1.82 1.83 -4.78
CA HIS A 160 0.38 1.62 -4.81
C HIS A 160 -0.32 2.74 -5.57
N CYS A 161 -1.54 2.47 -6.07
CA CYS A 161 -2.43 3.38 -6.79
C CYS A 161 -1.68 4.21 -7.85
N TYR A 162 -0.83 3.53 -8.62
CA TYR A 162 0.08 4.19 -9.55
C TYR A 162 -0.66 5.07 -10.56
N SER A 163 -0.26 6.33 -10.69
CA SER A 163 -0.97 7.31 -11.53
C SER A 163 -0.05 8.14 -12.45
N TYR A 164 1.24 7.85 -12.46
CA TYR A 164 2.23 8.61 -13.25
C TYR A 164 2.46 8.02 -14.65
N SER A 165 3.47 8.56 -15.35
CA SER A 165 3.83 8.11 -16.70
C SER A 165 4.54 6.75 -16.68
N LYS A 166 4.55 6.08 -17.85
CA LYS A 166 5.30 4.84 -18.06
C LYS A 166 6.81 4.99 -17.84
N GLU A 167 7.38 6.18 -18.12
CA GLU A 167 8.80 6.46 -17.90
C GLU A 167 9.12 6.44 -16.42
N MET A 168 8.25 7.03 -15.59
CA MET A 168 8.41 7.00 -14.14
C MET A 168 8.17 5.60 -13.57
N SER A 169 7.22 4.81 -14.12
CA SER A 169 7.04 3.43 -13.71
C SER A 169 8.29 2.57 -13.95
N ARG A 170 9.00 2.82 -15.04
CA ARG A 170 10.27 2.16 -15.31
C ARG A 170 11.29 2.43 -14.21
N ASN A 171 11.42 3.70 -13.77
CA ASN A 171 12.34 4.05 -12.70
C ASN A 171 12.05 3.28 -11.41
N PHE A 172 10.78 3.18 -11.00
CA PHE A 172 10.40 2.39 -9.81
C PHE A 172 10.62 0.88 -10.03
N MET A 173 10.32 0.35 -11.20
CA MET A 173 10.57 -1.06 -11.52
C MET A 173 12.08 -1.39 -11.56
N ASP A 174 12.92 -0.46 -12.03
CA ASP A 174 14.37 -0.59 -12.03
C ASP A 174 14.95 -0.60 -10.59
N LEU A 175 14.24 -0.01 -9.61
CA LEU A 175 14.50 -0.17 -8.17
C LEU A 175 13.90 -1.48 -7.59
N GLY A 176 13.35 -2.37 -8.42
CA GLY A 176 12.78 -3.64 -7.96
C GLY A 176 11.32 -3.59 -7.51
N PHE A 177 10.66 -2.43 -7.56
CA PHE A 177 9.29 -2.26 -7.09
C PHE A 177 8.24 -2.80 -8.06
N TYR A 178 7.11 -3.21 -7.51
CA TYR A 178 5.89 -3.52 -8.24
C TYR A 178 5.05 -2.25 -8.40
N ILE A 179 4.14 -2.28 -9.38
CA ILE A 179 3.21 -1.20 -9.69
C ILE A 179 1.79 -1.67 -9.37
N GLY A 180 1.14 -0.99 -8.44
CA GLY A 180 -0.26 -1.24 -8.07
C GLY A 180 -1.21 -0.65 -9.11
N ILE A 181 -2.10 -1.47 -9.64
CA ILE A 181 -3.12 -1.07 -10.63
C ILE A 181 -4.51 -1.34 -10.05
N GLY A 182 -5.21 -0.27 -9.71
CA GLY A 182 -6.58 -0.31 -9.19
C GLY A 182 -7.64 0.07 -10.23
N GLY A 183 -8.87 0.23 -9.76
CA GLY A 183 -10.06 0.58 -10.55
C GLY A 183 -9.91 1.86 -11.38
N VAL A 184 -9.03 2.77 -10.98
CA VAL A 184 -8.70 4.01 -11.72
C VAL A 184 -8.33 3.75 -13.17
N VAL A 185 -7.75 2.60 -13.49
CA VAL A 185 -7.39 2.23 -14.88
C VAL A 185 -8.62 2.23 -15.82
N THR A 186 -9.83 2.05 -15.29
CA THR A 186 -11.08 2.05 -16.06
C THR A 186 -11.58 3.46 -16.38
N PHE A 187 -11.12 4.48 -15.68
CA PHE A 187 -11.57 5.86 -15.84
C PHE A 187 -11.24 6.40 -17.24
N LYS A 188 -12.14 7.24 -17.77
CA LYS A 188 -12.00 7.81 -19.13
C LYS A 188 -10.72 8.64 -19.29
N ASN A 189 -10.33 9.37 -18.25
CA ASN A 189 -9.17 10.26 -18.21
C ASN A 189 -7.86 9.56 -17.76
N ALA A 190 -7.86 8.27 -17.46
CA ALA A 190 -6.71 7.51 -16.97
C ALA A 190 -5.74 7.08 -18.11
N ARG A 191 -5.46 7.97 -19.07
CA ARG A 191 -4.64 7.64 -20.24
C ARG A 191 -3.23 7.19 -19.85
N ALA A 192 -2.54 7.96 -19.00
CA ALA A 192 -1.17 7.65 -18.59
C ALA A 192 -1.09 6.30 -17.88
N LEU A 193 -2.06 6.00 -16.99
CA LEU A 193 -2.13 4.70 -16.31
C LEU A 193 -2.38 3.55 -17.28
N LYS A 194 -3.25 3.72 -18.28
CA LYS A 194 -3.49 2.71 -19.33
C LYS A 194 -2.23 2.44 -20.16
N GLU A 195 -1.49 3.49 -20.51
CA GLU A 195 -0.21 3.37 -21.22
C GLU A 195 0.83 2.65 -20.35
N THR A 196 0.86 2.93 -19.04
CA THR A 196 1.73 2.24 -18.07
C THR A 196 1.35 0.77 -17.92
N ALA A 197 0.08 0.45 -17.74
CA ALA A 197 -0.40 -0.92 -17.60
C ALA A 197 -0.14 -1.78 -18.86
N ALA A 198 -0.19 -1.16 -20.05
CA ALA A 198 0.16 -1.84 -21.30
C ALA A 198 1.68 -2.00 -21.50
N TYR A 199 2.48 -1.18 -20.86
CA TYR A 199 3.94 -1.18 -20.98
C TYR A 199 4.63 -2.08 -19.95
N ALA A 200 4.15 -2.05 -18.69
CA ALA A 200 4.79 -2.76 -17.59
C ALA A 200 4.73 -4.29 -17.80
N PRO A 201 5.81 -5.02 -17.51
CA PRO A 201 5.79 -6.48 -17.50
C PRO A 201 4.72 -6.98 -16.52
N LEU A 202 3.95 -8.00 -16.91
CA LEU A 202 2.85 -8.52 -16.11
C LEU A 202 3.31 -8.98 -14.72
N GLU A 203 4.52 -9.53 -14.64
CA GLU A 203 5.17 -9.94 -13.41
C GLU A 203 5.60 -8.80 -12.48
N ARG A 204 5.43 -7.56 -12.91
CA ARG A 204 5.69 -6.34 -12.13
C ARG A 204 4.40 -5.56 -11.80
N ILE A 205 3.25 -6.12 -12.10
CA ILE A 205 1.94 -5.53 -11.79
C ILE A 205 1.30 -6.33 -10.66
N VAL A 206 0.72 -5.60 -9.69
CA VAL A 206 -0.19 -6.16 -8.69
C VAL A 206 -1.56 -5.50 -8.83
N LEU A 207 -2.61 -6.23 -8.44
CA LEU A 207 -3.99 -5.72 -8.49
C LEU A 207 -4.43 -5.30 -7.10
N GLU A 208 -5.14 -4.18 -7.06
CA GLU A 208 -5.66 -3.60 -5.82
C GLU A 208 -7.00 -2.92 -6.06
N THR A 209 -7.73 -2.61 -4.99
CA THR A 209 -8.94 -1.80 -5.07
C THR A 209 -8.80 -0.44 -4.44
N ASP A 210 -7.99 -0.32 -3.39
CA ASP A 210 -7.94 0.85 -2.51
C ASP A 210 -9.31 1.12 -1.86
N CYS A 211 -10.09 0.04 -1.64
CA CYS A 211 -11.44 0.19 -1.09
C CYS A 211 -11.39 0.69 0.37
N PRO A 212 -12.36 1.54 0.75
CA PRO A 212 -13.62 1.92 0.07
C PRO A 212 -13.51 3.11 -0.89
N TYR A 213 -12.32 3.42 -1.37
CA TYR A 213 -12.04 4.52 -2.29
C TYR A 213 -11.97 4.01 -3.74
N LEU A 214 -11.95 4.94 -4.71
CA LEU A 214 -11.58 4.72 -6.11
C LEU A 214 -12.25 3.54 -6.82
N ALA A 215 -13.52 3.22 -6.48
CA ALA A 215 -14.28 2.19 -7.17
C ALA A 215 -14.33 2.45 -8.69
N PRO A 216 -14.25 1.38 -9.54
CA PRO A 216 -14.30 1.49 -11.00
C PRO A 216 -15.64 1.97 -11.54
#